data_89eca3b352c6a3856dcadc3df9c0e3a4
#
_entry.id   89eca3b352c6a3856dcadc3df9c0e3a4
#
_cell.length_a   1.000
_cell.length_b   1.000
_cell.length_c   1.000
_cell.angle_alpha   90.00
_cell.angle_beta   90.00
_cell.angle_gamma   90.00
#
_symmetry.space_group_name_H-M   'P 1'
#
loop_
_entity.id
_entity.type
_entity.pdbx_description
1 polymer ?
#
loop_
_entity_poly.entity_id
_entity_poly.type
_entity_poly.pdbx_seq_one_letter_code
_entity_poly.pdbx_strand_id
1 'polypeptide(L)'
;MSPDQVGTPPQQPLRSKHTSNFPTLLEQLGVSVLVSTYQAGKLVLLRSDGSAAVNTHFRDLPRPMGLAADRTRLAVGTAHEVRRYCNLPPVCRHLGPDGRHDACFLQRSAHVTGDIDVHEMAWAGDELWFVNTRFSCLCTLDGVHSFVPRWRPPFVSALAPEDRCHLNGLGLAPDADGRLRVRYVTSLAAADTPQGWRGHKKDGGVVLEVPSGEVLARGLSMPHSPRWHAGRLWVLESGAGGLGFVDSVAGRFERVAELPGFTRGLDFVGPLAFVGLSQVRESAVFSGIPVAERALAERNCGVWVVDVRSGQTTAFLRFEDAVQEVFAVQVLHGLRYPEVAPDDPKLLTDSYDLPTAALEEVPPELRTATPELEAPLAPSP
;
A
#
# COMPACT_ATOMS: atom_id res chain seq x y z
N MET A 1 30.51 7.10 -37.23
CA MET A 1 29.11 6.65 -37.13
C MET A 1 28.81 6.47 -35.65
N SER A 2 28.03 7.40 -35.08
CA SER A 2 27.65 7.39 -33.68
C SER A 2 26.63 6.27 -33.42
N PRO A 3 26.67 5.56 -32.26
CA PRO A 3 25.67 4.57 -31.92
C PRO A 3 24.33 5.26 -31.65
N ASP A 4 23.29 4.67 -32.20
CA ASP A 4 21.90 5.07 -32.16
C ASP A 4 21.43 5.46 -30.75
N GLN A 5 20.93 6.68 -30.62
CA GLN A 5 20.06 7.07 -29.54
C GLN A 5 18.75 6.26 -29.69
N VAL A 6 18.61 5.20 -28.93
CA VAL A 6 17.31 4.56 -28.72
C VAL A 6 16.47 5.55 -27.93
N GLY A 7 15.60 6.28 -28.65
CA GLY A 7 14.68 7.24 -28.07
C GLY A 7 13.78 6.52 -27.06
N THR A 8 13.75 7.03 -25.84
CA THR A 8 12.80 6.61 -24.82
C THR A 8 11.39 6.74 -25.42
N PRO A 9 10.56 5.69 -25.42
CA PRO A 9 9.20 5.79 -25.95
C PRO A 9 8.47 6.92 -25.20
N PRO A 10 7.60 7.71 -25.89
CA PRO A 10 6.88 8.80 -25.25
C PRO A 10 6.08 8.26 -24.07
N GLN A 11 6.30 8.84 -22.89
CA GLN A 11 5.54 8.49 -21.68
C GLN A 11 4.05 8.75 -21.95
N GLN A 12 3.24 7.71 -21.83
CA GLN A 12 1.79 7.86 -21.91
C GLN A 12 1.30 8.75 -20.75
N PRO A 13 0.40 9.70 -21.04
CA PRO A 13 -0.12 10.57 -19.99
C PRO A 13 -0.86 9.77 -18.92
N LEU A 14 -0.68 10.13 -17.66
CA LEU A 14 -1.40 9.54 -16.53
C LEU A 14 -2.81 10.13 -16.46
N ARG A 15 -3.72 9.63 -17.31
CA ARG A 15 -5.11 10.09 -17.33
C ARG A 15 -5.97 9.28 -16.37
N SER A 16 -6.90 9.98 -15.71
CA SER A 16 -7.88 9.36 -14.82
C SER A 16 -9.25 9.99 -14.99
N LYS A 17 -10.29 9.22 -14.66
CA LYS A 17 -11.68 9.67 -14.50
C LYS A 17 -12.16 9.34 -13.10
N HIS A 18 -12.94 10.22 -12.53
CA HIS A 18 -13.50 10.01 -11.19
C HIS A 18 -14.97 10.43 -11.13
N THR A 19 -15.68 9.92 -10.14
CA THR A 19 -17.02 10.41 -9.78
C THR A 19 -16.93 11.84 -9.28
N SER A 20 -17.96 12.64 -9.59
CA SER A 20 -17.98 14.09 -9.26
C SER A 20 -17.80 14.38 -7.76
N ASN A 21 -18.17 13.44 -6.90
CA ASN A 21 -18.04 13.55 -5.45
C ASN A 21 -16.69 13.09 -4.88
N PHE A 22 -15.80 12.47 -5.69
CA PHE A 22 -14.54 11.92 -5.17
C PHE A 22 -13.61 13.00 -4.57
N PRO A 23 -13.38 14.18 -5.22
CA PRO A 23 -12.54 15.24 -4.62
C PRO A 23 -13.14 15.79 -3.33
N THR A 24 -14.46 16.07 -3.32
CA THR A 24 -15.17 16.55 -2.13
C THR A 24 -15.12 15.52 -0.99
N LEU A 25 -15.19 14.24 -1.30
CA LEU A 25 -15.06 13.18 -0.31
C LEU A 25 -13.70 13.20 0.38
N LEU A 26 -12.60 13.30 -0.40
CA LEU A 26 -11.24 13.40 0.17
C LEU A 26 -11.10 14.63 1.06
N GLU A 27 -11.66 15.76 0.64
CA GLU A 27 -11.63 17.02 1.40
C GLU A 27 -12.41 16.91 2.72
N GLN A 28 -13.64 16.39 2.68
CA GLN A 28 -14.48 16.21 3.87
C GLN A 28 -13.87 15.24 4.88
N LEU A 29 -13.22 14.18 4.40
CA LEU A 29 -12.52 13.23 5.25
C LEU A 29 -11.16 13.75 5.76
N GLY A 30 -10.65 14.84 5.18
CA GLY A 30 -9.35 15.42 5.52
C GLY A 30 -8.18 14.47 5.19
N VAL A 31 -8.26 13.80 4.05
CA VAL A 31 -7.27 12.77 3.66
C VAL A 31 -6.79 12.94 2.21
N SER A 32 -5.67 12.33 1.93
CA SER A 32 -5.23 11.98 0.57
C SER A 32 -4.99 10.47 0.48
N VAL A 33 -4.79 9.96 -0.73
CA VAL A 33 -4.56 8.53 -0.96
C VAL A 33 -3.26 8.31 -1.71
N LEU A 34 -2.42 7.45 -1.17
CA LEU A 34 -1.18 7.00 -1.78
C LEU A 34 -1.40 5.66 -2.47
N VAL A 35 -0.94 5.53 -3.71
CA VAL A 35 -1.13 4.33 -4.53
C VAL A 35 0.20 3.94 -5.16
N SER A 36 0.61 2.70 -5.03
CA SER A 36 1.74 2.14 -5.78
C SER A 36 1.26 1.34 -6.99
N THR A 37 2.04 1.39 -8.08
CA THR A 37 1.63 0.84 -9.38
C THR A 37 2.74 -0.04 -9.97
N TYR A 38 2.99 -1.15 -9.46
CA TYR A 38 4.07 -2.10 -9.82
C TYR A 38 4.66 -1.93 -11.25
N GLN A 39 3.88 -2.22 -12.30
CA GLN A 39 4.35 -2.20 -13.69
C GLN A 39 4.55 -0.79 -14.23
N ALA A 40 3.71 0.16 -13.85
CA ALA A 40 3.80 1.54 -14.33
C ALA A 40 4.96 2.31 -13.67
N GLY A 41 5.58 1.75 -12.61
CA GLY A 41 6.71 2.37 -11.93
C GLY A 41 6.36 3.70 -11.27
N LYS A 42 5.12 3.87 -10.83
CA LYS A 42 4.64 5.13 -10.25
C LYS A 42 4.16 4.96 -8.81
N LEU A 43 4.57 5.88 -7.96
CA LEU A 43 3.93 6.18 -6.70
C LEU A 43 3.01 7.38 -6.94
N VAL A 44 1.70 7.21 -6.72
CA VAL A 44 0.68 8.19 -7.08
C VAL A 44 0.03 8.73 -5.82
N LEU A 45 -0.06 10.06 -5.73
CA LEU A 45 -0.81 10.79 -4.72
C LEU A 45 -2.13 11.28 -5.33
N LEU A 46 -3.25 10.88 -4.76
CA LEU A 46 -4.59 11.37 -5.07
C LEU A 46 -4.98 12.35 -3.97
N ARG A 47 -5.14 13.62 -4.31
CA ARG A 47 -5.40 14.70 -3.37
C ARG A 47 -6.40 15.69 -3.92
N SER A 48 -7.18 16.33 -3.05
CA SER A 48 -8.08 17.43 -3.41
C SER A 48 -7.35 18.76 -3.24
N ASP A 49 -7.51 19.65 -4.20
CA ASP A 49 -7.02 21.03 -4.11
C ASP A 49 -8.13 22.03 -3.81
N GLY A 50 -9.30 21.53 -3.37
CA GLY A 50 -10.50 22.31 -3.14
C GLY A 50 -11.32 22.58 -4.40
N SER A 51 -10.84 22.13 -5.58
CA SER A 51 -11.59 22.20 -6.84
C SER A 51 -12.47 20.96 -7.05
N ALA A 52 -13.22 20.94 -8.14
CA ALA A 52 -14.00 19.78 -8.56
C ALA A 52 -13.14 18.65 -9.16
N ALA A 53 -11.82 18.84 -9.25
CA ALA A 53 -10.88 17.89 -9.83
C ALA A 53 -10.00 17.22 -8.76
N VAL A 54 -9.55 16.00 -9.05
CA VAL A 54 -8.52 15.33 -8.25
C VAL A 54 -7.15 15.68 -8.81
N ASN A 55 -6.27 16.20 -7.98
CA ASN A 55 -4.87 16.30 -8.32
C ASN A 55 -4.24 14.91 -8.24
N THR A 56 -3.85 14.38 -9.40
CA THR A 56 -3.17 13.10 -9.52
C THR A 56 -1.67 13.37 -9.72
N HIS A 57 -0.94 13.40 -8.62
CA HIS A 57 0.50 13.66 -8.62
C HIS A 57 1.28 12.37 -8.50
N PHE A 58 2.42 12.23 -9.16
CA PHE A 58 3.19 10.99 -9.17
C PHE A 58 4.69 11.19 -9.07
N ARG A 59 5.36 10.15 -8.57
CA ARG A 59 6.82 9.98 -8.55
C ARG A 59 7.21 8.68 -9.23
N ASP A 60 8.28 8.72 -9.99
CA ASP A 60 8.88 7.53 -10.59
C ASP A 60 9.69 6.76 -9.55
N LEU A 61 9.39 5.49 -9.40
CA LEU A 61 10.12 4.55 -8.56
C LEU A 61 10.25 3.19 -9.26
N PRO A 62 11.37 2.48 -9.10
CA PRO A 62 11.54 1.18 -9.73
C PRO A 62 10.63 0.13 -9.08
N ARG A 63 9.54 -0.25 -9.76
CA ARG A 63 8.54 -1.24 -9.28
C ARG A 63 8.06 -0.96 -7.85
N PRO A 64 7.39 0.17 -7.57
CA PRO A 64 6.87 0.41 -6.22
C PRO A 64 5.77 -0.59 -5.89
N MET A 65 5.91 -1.24 -4.73
CA MET A 65 5.08 -2.35 -4.26
C MET A 65 4.42 -2.01 -2.91
N GLY A 66 4.80 -2.70 -1.85
CA GLY A 66 4.25 -2.48 -0.51
C GLY A 66 4.46 -1.05 -0.01
N LEU A 67 3.47 -0.55 0.72
CA LEU A 67 3.46 0.78 1.33
C LEU A 67 3.20 0.65 2.84
N ALA A 68 3.88 1.47 3.63
CA ALA A 68 3.54 1.71 5.03
C ALA A 68 3.70 3.19 5.33
N ALA A 69 2.63 3.88 5.71
CA ALA A 69 2.67 5.30 5.99
C ALA A 69 1.89 5.66 7.24
N ASP A 70 2.39 6.69 7.92
CA ASP A 70 1.66 7.46 8.94
C ASP A 70 1.91 8.96 8.71
N ARG A 71 1.49 9.82 9.63
CA ARG A 71 1.68 11.27 9.47
C ARG A 71 3.14 11.71 9.49
N THR A 72 4.05 10.89 10.00
CA THR A 72 5.46 11.25 10.25
C THR A 72 6.43 10.57 9.31
N ARG A 73 6.04 9.43 8.74
CA ARG A 73 6.96 8.59 7.97
C ARG A 73 6.23 7.82 6.87
N LEU A 74 6.97 7.49 5.82
CA LEU A 74 6.55 6.65 4.72
C LEU A 74 7.65 5.63 4.42
N ALA A 75 7.27 4.39 4.17
CA ALA A 75 8.14 3.37 3.60
C ALA A 75 7.53 2.83 2.31
N VAL A 76 8.38 2.62 1.29
CA VAL A 76 8.00 2.08 -0.01
C VAL A 76 8.94 0.92 -0.35
N GLY A 77 8.38 -0.26 -0.55
CA GLY A 77 9.09 -1.39 -1.13
C GLY A 77 9.24 -1.18 -2.64
N THR A 78 10.43 -1.39 -3.17
CA THR A 78 10.73 -1.26 -4.60
C THR A 78 11.33 -2.56 -5.15
N ALA A 79 11.88 -2.52 -6.36
CA ALA A 79 12.44 -3.70 -7.05
C ALA A 79 13.43 -4.49 -6.19
N HIS A 80 14.29 -3.83 -5.43
CA HIS A 80 15.35 -4.46 -4.65
C HIS A 80 15.77 -3.67 -3.42
N GLU A 81 14.94 -2.71 -2.98
CA GLU A 81 15.21 -1.92 -1.79
C GLU A 81 13.93 -1.48 -1.10
N VAL A 82 14.05 -1.14 0.19
CA VAL A 82 13.04 -0.44 0.97
C VAL A 82 13.52 1.00 1.15
N ARG A 83 12.77 1.96 0.60
CA ARG A 83 13.00 3.39 0.78
C ARG A 83 12.18 3.92 1.94
N ARG A 84 12.80 4.69 2.83
CA ARG A 84 12.14 5.33 3.96
C ARG A 84 12.24 6.84 3.86
N TYR A 85 11.13 7.50 4.12
CA TYR A 85 10.95 8.93 4.07
C TYR A 85 10.45 9.44 5.42
N CYS A 86 10.88 10.62 5.84
CA CYS A 86 10.34 11.34 6.98
C CYS A 86 9.52 12.53 6.49
N ASN A 87 8.39 12.78 7.13
CA ASN A 87 7.63 13.99 6.88
C ASN A 87 8.33 15.19 7.54
N LEU A 88 8.71 16.16 6.74
CA LEU A 88 9.36 17.38 7.16
C LEU A 88 8.50 18.59 6.73
N PRO A 89 7.45 18.95 7.51
CA PRO A 89 6.56 20.05 7.17
C PRO A 89 7.25 21.38 6.88
N PRO A 90 8.38 21.76 7.53
CA PRO A 90 9.11 22.96 7.19
C PRO A 90 9.55 23.06 5.74
N VAL A 91 9.83 21.94 5.08
CA VAL A 91 10.23 21.88 3.66
C VAL A 91 9.07 22.28 2.73
N CYS A 92 7.82 22.16 3.18
CA CYS A 92 6.63 22.51 2.38
C CYS A 92 6.68 23.95 1.85
N ARG A 93 7.33 24.88 2.58
CA ARG A 93 7.51 26.28 2.16
C ARG A 93 8.32 26.46 0.87
N HIS A 94 9.10 25.43 0.51
CA HIS A 94 9.96 25.43 -0.67
C HIS A 94 9.34 24.66 -1.85
N LEU A 95 8.14 24.09 -1.69
CA LEU A 95 7.48 23.24 -2.69
C LEU A 95 6.54 24.01 -3.63
N GLY A 96 6.82 25.25 -3.92
CA GLY A 96 6.04 26.03 -4.87
C GLY A 96 5.42 27.30 -4.25
N PRO A 97 4.85 28.15 -5.10
CA PRO A 97 4.43 29.50 -4.69
C PRO A 97 3.19 29.51 -3.78
N ASP A 98 2.39 28.44 -3.78
CA ASP A 98 1.03 28.47 -3.22
C ASP A 98 0.97 28.09 -1.75
N GLY A 99 2.05 27.57 -1.16
CA GLY A 99 2.12 27.16 0.26
C GLY A 99 1.05 26.14 0.70
N ARG A 100 0.42 25.44 -0.26
CA ARG A 100 -0.72 24.53 -0.01
C ARG A 100 -0.33 23.18 0.58
N HIS A 101 0.94 22.78 0.51
CA HIS A 101 1.40 21.49 1.00
C HIS A 101 1.38 21.46 2.53
N ASP A 102 0.76 20.43 3.08
CA ASP A 102 0.64 20.18 4.52
C ASP A 102 1.61 19.11 5.03
N ALA A 103 2.29 18.42 4.12
CA ALA A 103 3.34 17.46 4.43
C ALA A 103 4.35 17.36 3.27
N CYS A 104 5.60 17.06 3.61
CA CYS A 104 6.65 16.75 2.66
C CYS A 104 7.45 15.54 3.14
N PHE A 105 7.24 14.41 2.49
CA PHE A 105 7.99 13.17 2.75
C PHE A 105 9.31 13.21 2.00
N LEU A 106 10.41 13.46 2.72
CA LEU A 106 11.77 13.53 2.18
C LEU A 106 12.51 12.22 2.48
N GLN A 107 13.15 11.63 1.46
CA GLN A 107 13.90 10.38 1.62
C GLN A 107 15.03 10.54 2.62
N ARG A 108 15.16 9.59 3.55
CA ARG A 108 16.21 9.54 4.57
C ARG A 108 17.08 8.30 4.47
N SER A 109 16.55 7.19 3.99
CA SER A 109 17.34 5.99 3.79
C SER A 109 16.79 5.12 2.66
N ALA A 110 17.68 4.33 2.07
CA ALA A 110 17.36 3.21 1.21
C ALA A 110 18.14 1.99 1.72
N HIS A 111 17.45 0.87 1.91
CA HIS A 111 18.02 -0.37 2.38
C HIS A 111 17.91 -1.42 1.28
N VAL A 112 19.03 -1.94 0.80
CA VAL A 112 19.07 -2.93 -0.28
C VAL A 112 18.69 -4.30 0.27
N THR A 113 17.55 -4.83 -0.20
CA THR A 113 17.03 -6.14 0.20
C THR A 113 17.34 -7.25 -0.79
N GLY A 114 17.72 -6.89 -2.02
CA GLY A 114 17.64 -7.78 -3.17
C GLY A 114 16.20 -7.90 -3.69
N ASP A 115 16.00 -8.66 -4.76
CA ASP A 115 14.68 -8.89 -5.37
C ASP A 115 13.91 -9.94 -4.54
N ILE A 116 13.12 -9.46 -3.58
CA ILE A 116 12.36 -10.30 -2.62
C ILE A 116 10.84 -10.17 -2.78
N ASP A 117 10.36 -9.37 -3.74
CA ASP A 117 8.94 -9.08 -3.95
C ASP A 117 8.26 -8.60 -2.65
N VAL A 118 8.57 -7.36 -2.22
CA VAL A 118 7.99 -6.76 -1.00
C VAL A 118 6.51 -6.46 -1.22
N HIS A 119 5.63 -7.42 -0.91
CA HIS A 119 4.21 -7.31 -1.22
C HIS A 119 3.44 -6.35 -0.32
N GLU A 120 3.63 -6.41 0.95
CA GLU A 120 2.95 -5.55 1.91
C GLU A 120 3.86 -5.14 3.04
N MET A 121 3.60 -3.98 3.63
CA MET A 121 4.41 -3.39 4.69
C MET A 121 3.50 -2.77 5.74
N ALA A 122 3.97 -2.74 7.00
CA ALA A 122 3.28 -2.06 8.09
C ALA A 122 4.24 -1.63 9.20
N TRP A 123 3.92 -0.53 9.86
CA TRP A 123 4.61 -0.08 11.07
C TRP A 123 3.95 -0.67 12.31
N ALA A 124 4.61 -1.60 12.98
CA ALA A 124 4.21 -2.10 14.30
C ALA A 124 5.03 -1.36 15.38
N GLY A 125 4.52 -0.24 15.87
CA GLY A 125 5.30 0.71 16.64
C GLY A 125 6.40 1.34 15.77
N ASP A 126 7.66 1.29 16.22
CA ASP A 126 8.79 1.84 15.46
C ASP A 126 9.43 0.83 14.50
N GLU A 127 8.99 -0.41 14.53
CA GLU A 127 9.55 -1.47 13.69
C GLU A 127 8.77 -1.61 12.38
N LEU A 128 9.48 -1.55 11.27
CA LEU A 128 8.90 -1.78 9.95
C LEU A 128 8.89 -3.28 9.66
N TRP A 129 7.71 -3.84 9.52
CA TRP A 129 7.47 -5.21 9.09
C TRP A 129 7.08 -5.25 7.62
N PHE A 130 7.50 -6.29 6.92
CA PHE A 130 7.14 -6.48 5.52
C PHE A 130 7.07 -7.96 5.13
N VAL A 131 6.30 -8.21 4.08
CA VAL A 131 6.18 -9.52 3.46
C VAL A 131 7.32 -9.70 2.46
N ASN A 132 8.12 -10.74 2.65
CA ASN A 132 9.07 -11.26 1.68
C ASN A 132 8.44 -12.44 0.97
N THR A 133 7.81 -12.19 -0.17
CA THR A 133 7.07 -13.20 -0.92
C THR A 133 8.00 -14.27 -1.47
N ARG A 134 9.16 -13.86 -1.98
CA ARG A 134 10.13 -14.79 -2.56
C ARG A 134 10.59 -15.86 -1.56
N PHE A 135 10.76 -15.49 -0.28
CA PHE A 135 11.15 -16.42 0.77
C PHE A 135 9.96 -16.93 1.61
N SER A 136 8.73 -16.55 1.25
CA SER A 136 7.49 -16.95 1.95
C SER A 136 7.54 -16.66 3.46
N CYS A 137 8.02 -15.48 3.87
CA CYS A 137 8.16 -15.12 5.28
C CYS A 137 7.84 -13.63 5.55
N LEU A 138 7.62 -13.31 6.82
CA LEU A 138 7.61 -11.95 7.33
C LEU A 138 9.00 -11.56 7.78
N CYS A 139 9.38 -10.32 7.50
CA CYS A 139 10.71 -9.78 7.78
C CYS A 139 10.65 -8.40 8.42
N THR A 140 11.79 -8.04 9.04
CA THR A 140 12.14 -6.67 9.45
C THR A 140 13.53 -6.30 8.91
N LEU A 141 14.00 -5.09 9.18
CA LEU A 141 15.34 -4.60 8.84
C LEU A 141 16.16 -4.39 10.10
N ASP A 142 17.46 -4.71 10.05
CA ASP A 142 18.42 -4.43 11.12
C ASP A 142 19.54 -3.46 10.69
N GLY A 143 19.52 -3.00 9.43
CA GLY A 143 20.53 -2.10 8.87
C GLY A 143 21.81 -2.79 8.38
N VAL A 144 21.95 -4.11 8.56
CA VAL A 144 23.16 -4.90 8.20
C VAL A 144 22.82 -5.94 7.14
N HIS A 145 21.82 -6.78 7.40
CA HIS A 145 21.46 -7.88 6.51
C HIS A 145 20.41 -7.42 5.49
N SER A 146 20.31 -8.07 4.34
CA SER A 146 19.30 -7.77 3.32
C SER A 146 17.88 -7.76 3.90
N PHE A 147 17.59 -8.65 4.84
CA PHE A 147 16.36 -8.73 5.63
C PHE A 147 16.56 -9.67 6.83
N VAL A 148 15.73 -9.50 7.85
CA VAL A 148 15.72 -10.38 9.03
C VAL A 148 14.40 -11.16 9.07
N PRO A 149 14.39 -12.48 8.78
CA PRO A 149 13.19 -13.30 8.90
C PRO A 149 12.70 -13.35 10.35
N ARG A 150 11.40 -13.11 10.56
CA ARG A 150 10.77 -13.07 11.88
C ARG A 150 9.73 -14.17 12.07
N TRP A 151 9.04 -14.53 11.01
CA TRP A 151 8.00 -15.55 11.02
C TRP A 151 7.77 -16.09 9.62
N ARG A 152 7.35 -17.36 9.51
CA ARG A 152 6.88 -17.98 8.28
C ARG A 152 5.70 -18.90 8.56
N PRO A 153 4.83 -19.17 7.58
CA PRO A 153 3.74 -20.14 7.75
C PRO A 153 4.29 -21.51 8.18
N PRO A 154 3.62 -22.22 9.13
CA PRO A 154 4.11 -23.51 9.63
C PRO A 154 4.29 -24.58 8.55
N PHE A 155 3.56 -24.48 7.45
CA PHE A 155 3.68 -25.40 6.32
C PHE A 155 4.86 -25.09 5.38
N VAL A 156 5.55 -23.97 5.54
CA VAL A 156 6.76 -23.64 4.76
C VAL A 156 7.99 -24.20 5.48
N SER A 157 8.59 -25.25 4.92
CA SER A 157 9.65 -26.01 5.59
C SER A 157 11.02 -25.34 5.58
N ALA A 158 11.32 -24.47 4.61
CA ALA A 158 12.63 -23.81 4.48
C ALA A 158 12.52 -22.35 4.04
N LEU A 159 13.52 -21.54 4.41
CA LEU A 159 13.74 -20.20 3.86
C LEU A 159 14.51 -20.36 2.53
N ALA A 160 13.77 -20.39 1.42
CA ALA A 160 14.32 -20.52 0.08
C ALA A 160 13.68 -19.49 -0.87
N PRO A 161 14.41 -18.93 -1.84
CA PRO A 161 13.90 -17.91 -2.77
C PRO A 161 13.03 -18.54 -3.88
N GLU A 162 12.01 -19.31 -3.49
CA GLU A 162 11.22 -20.17 -4.37
C GLU A 162 9.74 -19.75 -4.49
N ASP A 163 9.32 -18.72 -3.77
CA ASP A 163 7.93 -18.25 -3.79
C ASP A 163 6.92 -19.41 -3.59
N ARG A 164 7.08 -20.19 -2.51
CA ARG A 164 6.35 -21.44 -2.34
C ARG A 164 4.85 -21.27 -2.20
N CYS A 165 4.42 -20.37 -1.30
CA CYS A 165 3.01 -20.16 -1.01
C CYS A 165 2.47 -18.81 -1.50
N HIS A 166 3.31 -17.95 -2.04
CA HIS A 166 3.03 -16.57 -2.37
C HIS A 166 2.41 -15.81 -1.19
N LEU A 167 3.17 -15.76 -0.09
CA LEU A 167 2.81 -14.91 1.05
C LEU A 167 2.75 -13.47 0.57
N ASN A 168 1.63 -12.75 0.81
CA ASN A 168 1.41 -11.47 0.13
C ASN A 168 0.74 -10.40 1.01
N GLY A 169 0.02 -10.77 2.05
CA GLY A 169 -0.68 -9.81 2.91
C GLY A 169 -0.15 -9.78 4.33
N LEU A 170 -0.19 -8.60 4.93
CA LEU A 170 0.21 -8.32 6.31
C LEU A 170 -0.83 -7.41 6.97
N GLY A 171 -1.45 -7.88 8.03
CA GLY A 171 -2.42 -7.12 8.83
C GLY A 171 -1.97 -6.93 10.27
N LEU A 172 -2.15 -5.71 10.78
CA LEU A 172 -1.96 -5.40 12.19
C LEU A 172 -3.30 -5.50 12.93
N ALA A 173 -3.23 -5.85 14.22
CA ALA A 173 -4.33 -5.68 15.15
C ALA A 173 -3.80 -5.26 16.52
N PRO A 174 -4.63 -4.61 17.37
CA PRO A 174 -4.22 -4.29 18.73
C PRO A 174 -4.08 -5.57 19.56
N ASP A 175 -3.03 -5.62 20.39
CA ASP A 175 -2.89 -6.59 21.47
C ASP A 175 -3.74 -6.19 22.69
N ALA A 176 -3.61 -6.94 23.79
CA ALA A 176 -4.35 -6.67 25.03
C ALA A 176 -4.04 -5.28 25.63
N ASP A 177 -2.88 -4.71 25.32
CA ASP A 177 -2.45 -3.38 25.78
C ASP A 177 -2.82 -2.29 24.77
N GLY A 178 -3.53 -2.62 23.69
CA GLY A 178 -3.92 -1.70 22.61
C GLY A 178 -2.78 -1.38 21.61
N ARG A 179 -1.63 -2.04 21.72
CA ARG A 179 -0.51 -1.82 20.82
C ARG A 179 -0.68 -2.62 19.54
N LEU A 180 -0.49 -1.96 18.40
CA LEU A 180 -0.55 -2.63 17.09
C LEU A 180 0.58 -3.65 16.94
N ARG A 181 0.20 -4.89 16.63
CA ARG A 181 1.09 -6.02 16.37
C ARG A 181 0.75 -6.67 15.06
N VAL A 182 1.73 -7.30 14.45
CA VAL A 182 1.50 -8.18 13.31
C VAL A 182 0.62 -9.34 13.77
N ARG A 183 -0.55 -9.50 13.14
CA ARG A 183 -1.55 -10.46 13.59
C ARG A 183 -2.08 -11.35 12.48
N TYR A 184 -2.10 -10.89 11.25
CA TYR A 184 -2.72 -11.61 10.14
C TYR A 184 -1.85 -11.59 8.91
N VAL A 185 -1.90 -12.69 8.15
CA VAL A 185 -1.30 -12.79 6.83
C VAL A 185 -2.22 -13.49 5.86
N THR A 186 -2.04 -13.23 4.57
CA THR A 186 -2.66 -13.97 3.48
C THR A 186 -1.61 -14.63 2.62
N SER A 187 -1.92 -15.81 2.07
CA SER A 187 -1.14 -16.46 1.02
C SER A 187 -2.04 -17.06 -0.04
N LEU A 188 -1.53 -17.24 -1.27
CA LEU A 188 -2.32 -17.75 -2.38
C LEU A 188 -2.55 -19.25 -2.31
N ALA A 189 -1.75 -19.97 -1.52
CA ALA A 189 -1.98 -21.38 -1.19
C ALA A 189 -1.18 -21.78 0.05
N ALA A 190 -1.62 -22.86 0.71
CA ALA A 190 -0.82 -23.57 1.73
C ALA A 190 0.13 -24.56 1.01
N ALA A 191 1.14 -24.05 0.29
CA ALA A 191 2.06 -24.82 -0.52
C ALA A 191 3.51 -24.71 -0.03
N ASP A 192 4.28 -25.80 -0.17
CA ASP A 192 5.66 -25.91 0.26
C ASP A 192 6.61 -26.40 -0.87
N THR A 193 6.23 -26.22 -2.11
CA THR A 193 7.06 -26.50 -3.28
C THR A 193 7.35 -25.23 -4.08
N PRO A 194 8.43 -25.14 -4.84
CA PRO A 194 8.73 -23.97 -5.66
C PRO A 194 7.53 -23.54 -6.51
N GLN A 195 7.06 -22.30 -6.32
CA GLN A 195 5.87 -21.72 -6.97
C GLN A 195 4.60 -22.60 -6.89
N GLY A 196 4.48 -23.42 -5.85
CA GLY A 196 3.39 -24.38 -5.67
C GLY A 196 1.98 -23.76 -5.63
N TRP A 197 1.87 -22.49 -5.27
CA TRP A 197 0.62 -21.75 -5.30
C TRP A 197 -0.03 -21.62 -6.68
N ARG A 198 0.75 -21.72 -7.77
CA ARG A 198 0.27 -21.45 -9.15
C ARG A 198 -0.87 -22.37 -9.59
N GLY A 199 -0.89 -23.61 -9.11
CA GLY A 199 -1.97 -24.57 -9.37
C GLY A 199 -3.26 -24.32 -8.57
N HIS A 200 -3.22 -23.43 -7.58
CA HIS A 200 -4.27 -23.24 -6.57
C HIS A 200 -4.88 -21.82 -6.55
N LYS A 201 -4.70 -21.03 -7.61
CA LYS A 201 -5.13 -19.62 -7.68
C LYS A 201 -6.61 -19.42 -7.44
N LYS A 202 -7.44 -20.38 -7.82
CA LYS A 202 -8.89 -20.25 -7.79
C LYS A 202 -9.47 -20.37 -6.37
N ASP A 203 -8.92 -21.24 -5.54
CA ASP A 203 -9.49 -21.66 -4.26
C ASP A 203 -8.47 -22.10 -3.20
N GLY A 204 -7.17 -21.96 -3.47
CA GLY A 204 -6.11 -22.38 -2.55
C GLY A 204 -5.79 -21.38 -1.46
N GLY A 205 -6.29 -20.16 -1.57
CA GLY A 205 -5.93 -19.05 -0.70
C GLY A 205 -6.35 -19.25 0.74
N VAL A 206 -5.48 -18.79 1.65
CA VAL A 206 -5.69 -18.90 3.10
C VAL A 206 -5.39 -17.58 3.81
N VAL A 207 -6.07 -17.40 4.93
CA VAL A 207 -5.81 -16.35 5.92
C VAL A 207 -5.31 -17.01 7.19
N LEU A 208 -4.16 -16.55 7.70
CA LEU A 208 -3.55 -17.14 8.90
C LEU A 208 -3.38 -16.08 10.00
N GLU A 209 -3.42 -16.54 11.23
CA GLU A 209 -3.02 -15.76 12.39
C GLU A 209 -1.51 -15.88 12.65
N VAL A 210 -0.93 -14.79 13.13
CA VAL A 210 0.47 -14.69 13.56
C VAL A 210 0.48 -14.40 15.08
N PRO A 211 1.28 -15.09 15.90
CA PRO A 211 2.35 -16.04 15.53
C PRO A 211 1.91 -17.50 15.44
N SER A 212 0.66 -17.85 15.81
CA SER A 212 0.18 -19.25 15.97
C SER A 212 0.27 -20.06 14.67
N GLY A 213 0.09 -19.40 13.51
CA GLY A 213 -0.04 -20.08 12.21
C GLY A 213 -1.42 -20.76 12.03
N GLU A 214 -2.36 -20.50 12.91
CA GLU A 214 -3.73 -20.97 12.77
C GLU A 214 -4.38 -20.43 11.49
N VAL A 215 -5.07 -21.30 10.76
CA VAL A 215 -5.78 -20.92 9.54
C VAL A 215 -7.19 -20.48 9.90
N LEU A 216 -7.45 -19.17 9.73
CA LEU A 216 -8.74 -18.53 10.05
C LEU A 216 -9.77 -18.67 8.93
N ALA A 217 -9.33 -18.77 7.67
CA ALA A 217 -10.20 -18.99 6.52
C ALA A 217 -9.43 -19.68 5.39
N ARG A 218 -10.15 -20.48 4.58
CA ARG A 218 -9.63 -21.22 3.42
C ARG A 218 -10.55 -21.04 2.21
N GLY A 219 -10.09 -21.49 1.05
CA GLY A 219 -10.92 -21.54 -0.15
C GLY A 219 -11.05 -20.21 -0.87
N LEU A 220 -10.18 -19.23 -0.60
CA LEU A 220 -10.24 -17.92 -1.23
C LEU A 220 -9.49 -17.90 -2.56
N SER A 221 -10.02 -17.14 -3.52
CA SER A 221 -9.33 -16.87 -4.77
C SER A 221 -8.34 -15.71 -4.58
N MET A 222 -7.03 -16.02 -4.50
CA MET A 222 -5.94 -15.06 -4.42
C MET A 222 -6.16 -13.96 -3.35
N PRO A 223 -6.31 -14.27 -2.05
CA PRO A 223 -6.57 -13.27 -1.02
C PRO A 223 -5.39 -12.29 -0.84
N HIS A 224 -5.71 -11.01 -0.55
CA HIS A 224 -4.74 -9.94 -0.28
C HIS A 224 -5.22 -9.00 0.83
N SER A 225 -4.28 -8.18 1.31
CA SER A 225 -4.52 -6.97 2.11
C SER A 225 -5.40 -7.19 3.35
N PRO A 226 -5.05 -8.10 4.27
CA PRO A 226 -5.78 -8.28 5.52
C PRO A 226 -5.69 -6.99 6.35
N ARG A 227 -6.83 -6.51 6.87
CA ARG A 227 -6.93 -5.29 7.70
C ARG A 227 -7.86 -5.52 8.87
N TRP A 228 -7.39 -5.23 10.07
CA TRP A 228 -8.25 -5.16 11.24
C TRP A 228 -8.91 -3.78 11.30
N HIS A 229 -10.22 -3.75 11.17
CA HIS A 229 -10.96 -2.49 11.22
C HIS A 229 -12.34 -2.69 11.85
N ALA A 230 -12.74 -1.79 12.76
CA ALA A 230 -14.02 -1.81 13.46
C ALA A 230 -14.38 -3.20 14.05
N GLY A 231 -13.40 -3.85 14.71
CA GLY A 231 -13.60 -5.15 15.37
C GLY A 231 -13.69 -6.35 14.44
N ARG A 232 -13.35 -6.21 13.14
CA ARG A 232 -13.39 -7.28 12.14
C ARG A 232 -12.10 -7.38 11.35
N LEU A 233 -11.77 -8.60 10.91
CA LEU A 233 -10.69 -8.86 9.97
C LEU A 233 -11.21 -8.79 8.54
N TRP A 234 -10.96 -7.69 7.86
CA TRP A 234 -11.27 -7.48 6.45
C TRP A 234 -10.20 -8.07 5.56
N VAL A 235 -10.62 -8.61 4.41
CA VAL A 235 -9.73 -9.22 3.42
C VAL A 235 -10.28 -8.96 2.02
N LEU A 236 -9.40 -8.85 1.03
CA LEU A 236 -9.75 -8.83 -0.38
C LEU A 236 -9.66 -10.24 -0.95
N GLU A 237 -10.74 -10.78 -1.50
CA GLU A 237 -10.73 -11.97 -2.34
C GLU A 237 -10.46 -11.56 -3.79
N SER A 238 -9.21 -11.29 -4.09
CA SER A 238 -8.78 -10.54 -5.27
C SER A 238 -9.14 -11.21 -6.59
N GLY A 239 -8.98 -12.54 -6.66
CA GLY A 239 -9.29 -13.30 -7.86
C GLY A 239 -10.78 -13.30 -8.24
N ALA A 240 -11.66 -12.95 -7.31
CA ALA A 240 -13.10 -12.81 -7.53
C ALA A 240 -13.57 -11.34 -7.52
N GLY A 241 -12.67 -10.39 -7.25
CA GLY A 241 -13.03 -8.98 -7.10
C GLY A 241 -13.75 -8.67 -5.77
N GLY A 242 -13.62 -9.54 -4.76
CA GLY A 242 -14.36 -9.46 -3.50
C GLY A 242 -13.72 -8.54 -2.47
N LEU A 243 -14.54 -7.80 -1.73
CA LEU A 243 -14.24 -7.18 -0.43
C LEU A 243 -15.15 -7.83 0.61
N GLY A 244 -14.58 -8.30 1.72
CA GLY A 244 -15.35 -8.90 2.80
C GLY A 244 -14.53 -9.04 4.08
N PHE A 245 -15.08 -9.78 5.04
CA PHE A 245 -14.41 -10.05 6.32
C PHE A 245 -14.36 -11.55 6.62
N VAL A 246 -13.44 -11.93 7.50
CA VAL A 246 -13.30 -13.29 7.98
C VAL A 246 -14.16 -13.46 9.24
N ASP A 247 -15.13 -14.36 9.19
CA ASP A 247 -15.77 -14.92 10.38
C ASP A 247 -14.86 -16.02 10.93
N SER A 248 -14.07 -15.69 11.95
CA SER A 248 -13.11 -16.63 12.54
C SER A 248 -13.77 -17.77 13.31
N VAL A 249 -15.04 -17.60 13.75
CA VAL A 249 -15.79 -18.66 14.42
C VAL A 249 -16.31 -19.68 13.41
N ALA A 250 -16.83 -19.18 12.28
CA ALA A 250 -17.29 -20.05 11.19
C ALA A 250 -16.16 -20.55 10.29
N GLY A 251 -14.96 -19.97 10.39
CA GLY A 251 -13.77 -20.31 9.57
C GLY A 251 -13.94 -19.97 8.08
N ARG A 252 -14.72 -18.94 7.76
CA ARG A 252 -15.07 -18.61 6.38
C ARG A 252 -15.02 -17.09 6.10
N PHE A 253 -14.88 -16.77 4.81
CA PHE A 253 -14.97 -15.42 4.29
C PHE A 253 -16.42 -15.04 3.98
N GLU A 254 -16.84 -13.87 4.47
CA GLU A 254 -18.15 -13.27 4.22
C GLU A 254 -17.99 -12.07 3.29
N ARG A 255 -18.46 -12.21 2.04
CA ARG A 255 -18.35 -11.15 1.04
C ARG A 255 -19.38 -10.05 1.29
N VAL A 256 -18.89 -8.79 1.33
CA VAL A 256 -19.70 -7.56 1.50
C VAL A 256 -19.95 -6.86 0.17
N ALA A 257 -18.93 -6.81 -0.69
CA ALA A 257 -19.02 -6.18 -2.00
C ALA A 257 -18.25 -6.98 -3.05
N GLU A 258 -18.69 -6.84 -4.31
CA GLU A 258 -18.00 -7.32 -5.49
C GLU A 258 -17.67 -6.13 -6.39
N LEU A 259 -16.40 -6.00 -6.77
CA LEU A 259 -15.85 -4.86 -7.48
C LEU A 259 -15.41 -5.24 -8.91
N PRO A 260 -15.40 -4.27 -9.85
CA PRO A 260 -15.13 -4.54 -11.25
C PRO A 260 -13.63 -4.61 -11.56
N GLY A 261 -12.90 -5.52 -10.94
CA GLY A 261 -11.46 -5.71 -11.15
C GLY A 261 -10.82 -6.61 -10.11
N PHE A 262 -9.55 -6.89 -10.28
CA PHE A 262 -8.74 -7.61 -9.30
C PHE A 262 -8.44 -6.68 -8.13
N THR A 263 -9.00 -6.97 -6.95
CA THR A 263 -8.86 -6.11 -5.77
C THR A 263 -7.49 -6.27 -5.12
N ARG A 264 -6.78 -5.13 -4.88
CA ARG A 264 -5.47 -5.16 -4.23
C ARG A 264 -5.15 -3.81 -3.59
N GLY A 265 -4.70 -3.83 -2.33
CA GLY A 265 -4.55 -2.63 -1.53
C GLY A 265 -5.89 -2.23 -0.89
N LEU A 266 -5.91 -2.16 0.44
CA LEU A 266 -7.08 -1.87 1.25
C LEU A 266 -6.69 -0.97 2.40
N ASP A 267 -7.45 0.12 2.59
CA ASP A 267 -7.36 0.96 3.77
C ASP A 267 -8.73 1.57 4.09
N PHE A 268 -8.89 2.15 5.28
CA PHE A 268 -10.19 2.58 5.78
C PHE A 268 -10.20 4.01 6.34
N VAL A 269 -11.34 4.69 6.16
CA VAL A 269 -11.69 5.92 6.89
C VAL A 269 -13.13 5.76 7.41
N GLY A 270 -13.30 5.58 8.72
CA GLY A 270 -14.62 5.28 9.26
C GLY A 270 -15.26 4.08 8.55
N PRO A 271 -16.50 4.17 8.05
CA PRO A 271 -17.15 3.07 7.36
C PRO A 271 -16.74 2.90 5.88
N LEU A 272 -15.81 3.72 5.39
CA LEU A 272 -15.41 3.72 3.99
C LEU A 272 -14.12 2.93 3.77
N ALA A 273 -14.18 1.90 2.93
CA ALA A 273 -13.05 1.13 2.46
C ALA A 273 -12.53 1.71 1.15
N PHE A 274 -11.25 2.06 1.10
CA PHE A 274 -10.52 2.45 -0.12
C PHE A 274 -9.85 1.20 -0.68
N VAL A 275 -10.30 0.76 -1.85
CA VAL A 275 -9.89 -0.51 -2.47
C VAL A 275 -9.23 -0.23 -3.81
N GLY A 276 -8.00 -0.67 -3.98
CA GLY A 276 -7.31 -0.65 -5.26
C GLY A 276 -7.82 -1.75 -6.19
N LEU A 277 -7.97 -1.44 -7.46
CA LEU A 277 -8.33 -2.38 -8.52
C LEU A 277 -7.28 -2.42 -9.60
N SER A 278 -7.02 -3.62 -10.12
CA SER A 278 -6.17 -3.84 -11.29
C SER A 278 -6.98 -4.42 -12.44
N GLN A 279 -6.70 -3.91 -13.65
CA GLN A 279 -7.21 -4.46 -14.89
C GLN A 279 -6.36 -5.66 -15.30
N VAL A 280 -6.63 -6.82 -14.75
CA VAL A 280 -5.87 -8.03 -15.05
C VAL A 280 -5.99 -8.36 -16.53
N ARG A 281 -4.87 -8.39 -17.25
CA ARG A 281 -4.82 -8.94 -18.61
C ARG A 281 -4.59 -10.44 -18.55
N GLU A 282 -5.01 -11.13 -19.61
CA GLU A 282 -4.71 -12.56 -19.73
C GLU A 282 -3.21 -12.79 -19.73
N SER A 283 -2.74 -13.43 -18.67
CA SER A 283 -1.36 -13.88 -18.50
C SER A 283 -1.39 -15.21 -17.77
N ALA A 284 -0.31 -15.96 -17.83
CA ALA A 284 -0.16 -17.22 -17.08
C ALA A 284 -0.38 -17.05 -15.57
N VAL A 285 -0.16 -15.83 -15.03
CA VAL A 285 -0.38 -15.52 -13.61
C VAL A 285 -1.85 -15.42 -13.27
N PHE A 286 -2.68 -14.84 -14.14
CA PHE A 286 -4.08 -14.52 -13.85
C PHE A 286 -5.12 -15.40 -14.56
N SER A 287 -4.69 -16.35 -15.40
CA SER A 287 -5.61 -17.30 -16.03
C SER A 287 -6.32 -18.18 -15.01
N GLY A 288 -7.61 -18.46 -15.22
CA GLY A 288 -8.40 -19.39 -14.42
C GLY A 288 -8.96 -18.83 -13.11
N ILE A 289 -8.89 -17.51 -12.88
CA ILE A 289 -9.56 -16.85 -11.75
C ILE A 289 -10.85 -16.16 -12.19
N PRO A 290 -11.88 -16.03 -11.33
CA PRO A 290 -13.20 -15.52 -11.72
C PRO A 290 -13.18 -14.14 -12.38
N VAL A 291 -12.35 -13.21 -11.90
CA VAL A 291 -12.27 -11.86 -12.48
C VAL A 291 -11.71 -11.86 -13.92
N ALA A 292 -10.88 -12.83 -14.29
CA ALA A 292 -10.32 -12.94 -15.64
C ALA A 292 -11.35 -13.48 -16.67
N GLU A 293 -12.47 -14.06 -16.20
CA GLU A 293 -13.59 -14.50 -17.06
C GLU A 293 -14.45 -13.31 -17.54
N ARG A 294 -14.39 -12.16 -16.87
CA ARG A 294 -15.10 -10.95 -17.28
C ARG A 294 -14.46 -10.36 -18.55
N ALA A 295 -15.26 -9.67 -19.37
CA ALA A 295 -14.72 -8.95 -20.50
C ALA A 295 -13.66 -7.91 -20.07
N LEU A 296 -12.62 -7.69 -20.88
CA LEU A 296 -11.55 -6.75 -20.52
C LEU A 296 -12.08 -5.32 -20.27
N ALA A 297 -13.11 -4.90 -20.98
CA ALA A 297 -13.75 -3.60 -20.80
C ALA A 297 -14.48 -3.46 -19.46
N GLU A 298 -14.82 -4.56 -18.80
CA GLU A 298 -15.48 -4.58 -17.50
C GLU A 298 -14.47 -4.60 -16.34
N ARG A 299 -13.19 -4.85 -16.64
CA ARG A 299 -12.11 -4.86 -15.65
C ARG A 299 -11.48 -3.48 -15.55
N ASN A 300 -11.55 -2.87 -14.40
CA ASN A 300 -11.09 -1.52 -14.16
C ASN A 300 -9.80 -1.49 -13.34
N CYS A 301 -9.04 -0.40 -13.48
CA CYS A 301 -7.86 -0.10 -12.67
C CYS A 301 -8.04 1.26 -11.99
N GLY A 302 -7.76 1.35 -10.69
CA GLY A 302 -7.89 2.60 -9.93
C GLY A 302 -8.22 2.37 -8.47
N VAL A 303 -8.92 3.32 -7.85
CA VAL A 303 -9.33 3.27 -6.44
C VAL A 303 -10.85 3.40 -6.34
N TRP A 304 -11.49 2.45 -5.69
CA TRP A 304 -12.92 2.44 -5.36
C TRP A 304 -13.14 2.67 -3.89
N VAL A 305 -14.12 3.50 -3.56
CA VAL A 305 -14.54 3.75 -2.18
C VAL A 305 -15.87 3.06 -1.93
N VAL A 306 -15.89 2.14 -0.98
CA VAL A 306 -17.05 1.30 -0.65
C VAL A 306 -17.51 1.60 0.77
N ASP A 307 -18.81 1.90 0.97
CA ASP A 307 -19.39 1.92 2.31
C ASP A 307 -19.63 0.46 2.77
N VAL A 308 -18.85 0.01 3.73
CA VAL A 308 -18.87 -1.40 4.20
C VAL A 308 -20.15 -1.80 4.93
N ARG A 309 -20.98 -0.83 5.33
CA ARG A 309 -22.29 -1.08 5.96
C ARG A 309 -23.35 -1.52 4.94
N SER A 310 -23.26 -0.98 3.71
CA SER A 310 -24.19 -1.26 2.62
C SER A 310 -23.60 -2.13 1.51
N GLY A 311 -22.26 -2.24 1.42
CA GLY A 311 -21.56 -2.84 0.31
C GLY A 311 -21.57 -2.01 -0.99
N GLN A 312 -22.08 -0.75 -0.94
CA GLN A 312 -22.22 0.08 -2.11
C GLN A 312 -20.96 0.88 -2.40
N THR A 313 -20.58 0.97 -3.69
CA THR A 313 -19.57 1.92 -4.13
C THR A 313 -20.12 3.35 -4.04
N THR A 314 -19.45 4.19 -3.26
CA THR A 314 -19.84 5.60 -3.05
C THR A 314 -19.10 6.56 -3.96
N ALA A 315 -17.86 6.23 -4.33
CA ALA A 315 -17.03 7.02 -5.23
C ALA A 315 -15.93 6.12 -5.86
N PHE A 316 -15.36 6.58 -6.96
CA PHE A 316 -14.18 5.94 -7.54
C PHE A 316 -13.31 6.94 -8.31
N LEU A 317 -12.02 6.58 -8.46
CA LEU A 317 -11.12 7.12 -9.46
C LEU A 317 -10.58 5.96 -10.29
N ARG A 318 -10.74 6.04 -11.61
CA ARG A 318 -10.27 5.05 -12.58
C ARG A 318 -9.12 5.63 -13.40
N PHE A 319 -8.01 4.92 -13.48
CA PHE A 319 -6.93 5.19 -14.43
C PHE A 319 -7.33 4.71 -15.84
N GLU A 320 -6.93 5.43 -16.88
CA GLU A 320 -7.36 5.12 -18.24
C GLU A 320 -6.32 4.37 -19.07
N ASP A 321 -5.07 4.80 -19.09
CA ASP A 321 -4.09 4.30 -20.06
C ASP A 321 -2.80 3.75 -19.44
N ALA A 322 -2.04 4.61 -18.79
CA ALA A 322 -0.69 4.31 -18.35
C ALA A 322 -0.60 3.38 -17.14
N VAL A 323 -1.67 3.33 -16.32
CA VAL A 323 -1.74 2.50 -15.11
C VAL A 323 -2.81 1.43 -15.30
N GLN A 324 -2.38 0.18 -15.31
CA GLN A 324 -3.26 -0.99 -15.43
C GLN A 324 -3.24 -1.89 -14.20
N GLU A 325 -2.35 -1.59 -13.27
CA GLU A 325 -2.18 -2.32 -12.02
C GLU A 325 -2.02 -1.36 -10.85
N VAL A 326 -2.83 -1.55 -9.82
CA VAL A 326 -2.65 -0.99 -8.49
C VAL A 326 -2.09 -2.09 -7.60
N PHE A 327 -1.01 -1.79 -6.87
CA PHE A 327 -0.36 -2.78 -6.00
C PHE A 327 -0.74 -2.59 -4.53
N ALA A 328 -0.66 -1.36 -4.03
CA ALA A 328 -1.06 -1.03 -2.67
C ALA A 328 -1.83 0.31 -2.65
N VAL A 329 -2.71 0.45 -1.66
CA VAL A 329 -3.45 1.68 -1.36
C VAL A 329 -3.25 1.99 0.12
N GLN A 330 -2.87 3.22 0.42
CA GLN A 330 -2.69 3.73 1.77
C GLN A 330 -3.39 5.08 1.91
N VAL A 331 -4.26 5.24 2.88
CA VAL A 331 -4.87 6.53 3.20
C VAL A 331 -3.94 7.31 4.13
N LEU A 332 -3.67 8.55 3.78
CA LEU A 332 -2.88 9.48 4.58
C LEU A 332 -3.81 10.33 5.43
N HIS A 333 -4.11 9.84 6.63
CA HIS A 333 -5.03 10.48 7.57
C HIS A 333 -4.53 11.84 8.06
N GLY A 334 -5.39 12.87 7.94
CA GLY A 334 -5.06 14.23 8.36
C GLY A 334 -4.01 14.93 7.49
N LEU A 335 -3.71 14.38 6.31
CA LEU A 335 -2.86 14.98 5.29
C LEU A 335 -3.68 15.15 4.01
N ARG A 336 -3.98 16.41 3.64
CA ARG A 336 -4.87 16.73 2.52
C ARG A 336 -4.11 16.92 1.22
N TYR A 337 -2.93 17.56 1.31
CA TYR A 337 -2.13 17.88 0.15
C TYR A 337 -0.65 17.59 0.37
N PRO A 338 -0.29 16.35 0.75
CA PRO A 338 1.09 15.96 0.98
C PRO A 338 1.88 15.91 -0.33
N GLU A 339 3.21 16.01 -0.19
CA GLU A 339 4.16 15.77 -1.26
C GLU A 339 5.12 14.65 -0.87
N VAL A 340 5.49 13.81 -1.82
CA VAL A 340 6.67 12.96 -1.73
C VAL A 340 7.75 13.65 -2.55
N ALA A 341 8.76 14.18 -1.87
CA ALA A 341 9.78 14.99 -2.51
C ALA A 341 10.48 14.21 -3.64
N PRO A 342 10.77 14.88 -4.77
CA PRO A 342 11.63 14.30 -5.80
C PRO A 342 13.04 14.07 -5.23
N ASP A 343 13.81 13.23 -5.91
CA ASP A 343 15.26 13.12 -5.68
C ASP A 343 15.95 14.42 -6.17
N ASP A 344 15.57 15.54 -5.55
CA ASP A 344 16.14 16.86 -5.84
C ASP A 344 17.40 17.04 -4.99
N PRO A 345 18.59 17.14 -5.61
CA PRO A 345 19.85 17.30 -4.89
C PRO A 345 19.82 18.48 -3.92
N LYS A 346 19.15 19.58 -4.27
CA LYS A 346 19.07 20.77 -3.43
C LYS A 346 18.25 20.53 -2.17
N LEU A 347 17.08 19.92 -2.29
CA LEU A 347 16.25 19.55 -1.13
C LEU A 347 16.98 18.56 -0.21
N LEU A 348 17.70 17.59 -0.79
CA LEU A 348 18.46 16.61 -0.02
C LEU A 348 19.68 17.23 0.67
N THR A 349 20.34 18.20 0.02
CA THR A 349 21.55 18.85 0.54
C THR A 349 21.23 19.84 1.65
N ASP A 350 20.13 20.58 1.54
CA ASP A 350 19.85 21.73 2.39
C ASP A 350 18.76 21.45 3.46
N SER A 351 18.29 20.20 3.57
CA SER A 351 17.28 19.82 4.56
C SER A 351 17.83 18.84 5.59
N TYR A 352 17.91 19.29 6.84
CA TYR A 352 18.42 18.53 7.96
C TYR A 352 17.29 18.24 8.96
N ASP A 353 17.20 16.99 9.42
CA ASP A 353 16.31 16.54 10.49
C ASP A 353 17.17 16.09 11.66
N LEU A 354 17.08 16.83 12.76
CA LEU A 354 17.89 16.60 13.94
C LEU A 354 17.03 16.07 15.10
N PRO A 355 17.58 15.19 15.95
CA PRO A 355 16.94 14.87 17.22
C PRO A 355 16.66 16.14 18.04
N THR A 356 15.55 16.16 18.80
CA THR A 356 15.10 17.33 19.56
C THR A 356 16.23 17.94 20.42
N ALA A 357 17.00 17.10 21.11
CA ALA A 357 18.10 17.56 21.94
C ALA A 357 19.20 18.29 21.15
N ALA A 358 19.53 17.80 19.95
CA ALA A 358 20.50 18.45 19.08
C ALA A 358 19.91 19.71 18.42
N LEU A 359 18.60 19.72 18.14
CA LEU A 359 17.92 20.89 17.60
C LEU A 359 17.92 22.07 18.58
N GLU A 360 17.91 21.80 19.89
CA GLU A 360 18.00 22.85 20.92
C GLU A 360 19.34 23.62 20.90
N GLU A 361 20.39 23.01 20.37
CA GLU A 361 21.71 23.65 20.20
C GLU A 361 21.83 24.50 18.94
N VAL A 362 20.89 24.32 17.98
CA VAL A 362 20.87 25.15 16.74
C VAL A 362 20.41 26.55 17.09
N PRO A 363 21.08 27.64 16.61
CA PRO A 363 20.62 29.02 16.82
C PRO A 363 19.15 29.18 16.37
N PRO A 364 18.29 29.86 17.17
CA PRO A 364 16.85 29.99 16.88
C PRO A 364 16.53 30.53 15.48
N GLU A 365 17.35 31.46 15.00
CA GLU A 365 17.21 32.08 13.67
C GLU A 365 17.45 31.12 12.51
N LEU A 366 18.11 30.00 12.77
CA LEU A 366 18.37 28.94 11.78
C LEU A 366 17.36 27.78 11.88
N ARG A 367 16.52 27.78 12.94
CA ARG A 367 15.48 26.76 13.09
C ARG A 367 14.30 27.12 12.22
N THR A 368 13.84 26.18 11.44
CA THR A 368 12.55 26.32 10.77
C THR A 368 11.45 25.86 11.73
N ALA A 369 10.51 26.76 12.07
CA ALA A 369 9.39 26.40 12.93
C ALA A 369 8.59 25.25 12.30
N THR A 370 8.44 24.16 13.04
CA THR A 370 7.51 23.08 12.67
C THR A 370 6.09 23.57 12.93
N PRO A 371 5.18 23.58 11.95
CA PRO A 371 3.78 23.83 12.22
C PRO A 371 3.28 22.80 13.23
N GLU A 372 2.56 23.22 14.26
CA GLU A 372 1.87 22.28 15.15
C GLU A 372 0.94 21.43 14.28
N LEU A 373 1.19 20.13 14.21
CA LEU A 373 0.29 19.19 13.59
C LEU A 373 -0.94 19.10 14.50
N GLU A 374 -2.07 19.64 14.04
CA GLU A 374 -3.35 19.53 14.77
C GLU A 374 -3.56 18.07 15.21
N ALA A 375 -3.96 17.92 16.48
CA ALA A 375 -4.23 16.60 17.04
C ALA A 375 -5.26 15.85 16.15
N PRO A 376 -5.11 14.54 15.97
CA PRO A 376 -6.07 13.77 15.19
C PRO A 376 -7.45 13.94 15.85
N LEU A 377 -8.46 14.24 15.02
CA LEU A 377 -9.85 14.13 15.45
C LEU A 377 -10.03 12.71 16.01
N ALA A 378 -10.44 12.63 17.28
CA ALA A 378 -10.72 11.35 17.89
C ALA A 378 -11.69 10.56 17.00
N PRO A 379 -11.50 9.24 16.83
CA PRO A 379 -12.48 8.44 16.10
C PRO A 379 -13.83 8.64 16.79
N SER A 380 -14.81 9.08 16.02
CA SER A 380 -16.19 9.17 16.51
C SER A 380 -16.65 7.78 16.94
N PRO A 381 -17.36 7.66 18.08
CA PRO A 381 -17.75 6.39 18.68
C PRO A 381 -18.61 5.52 17.77
#